data_200029371855896a4da096aedd8b6bfc
#
_entry.id   200029371855896a4da096aedd8b6bfc
#
_cell.length_a   1.000
_cell.length_b   1.000
_cell.length_c   1.000
_cell.angle_alpha   90.00
_cell.angle_beta   90.00
_cell.angle_gamma   90.00
#
_symmetry.space_group_name_H-M   'P 1'
#
loop_
_entity.id
_entity.type
_entity.pdbx_description
1 polymer ?
#
loop_
_entity_poly.entity_id
_entity_poly.type
_entity_poly.pdbx_seq_one_letter_code
_entity_poly.pdbx_strand_id
1 'polypeptide(L)'
;METISITLPKSKRIATVYLDRKKMKTCRLKVYPDQKIVMSLPHSVPNEWAKSFLTEKGGWIESKLQSFKKTVGYAATTEIKNGYSIKMFGEDMIFVLTQCDKEQVYSEGRTIHICCRMPDNQEHVKKLFENWWRKQAKSILIERVRYWYPIVEKYGVEMPKVSVRKMKTLWGSCSVAHQAVTFNFYLIKARMPYIDYVVLLELVHFLYPNHSKHFYAFLSNHMPDWKERKFVLDQDVVHGL
;
A
#
# COMPACT_ATOMS: atom_id res chain seq x y z
N MET A 1 -26.66 -2.93 4.05
CA MET A 1 -25.70 -2.65 2.95
C MET A 1 -26.18 -3.51 1.79
N GLU A 2 -26.45 -2.89 0.66
CA GLU A 2 -26.95 -3.58 -0.54
C GLU A 2 -25.85 -4.47 -1.13
N THR A 3 -26.23 -5.64 -1.68
CA THR A 3 -25.26 -6.58 -2.26
C THR A 3 -25.76 -7.14 -3.60
N ILE A 4 -24.82 -7.43 -4.49
CA ILE A 4 -25.08 -8.17 -5.73
C ILE A 4 -24.18 -9.41 -5.75
N SER A 5 -24.76 -10.55 -6.11
CA SER A 5 -24.00 -11.77 -6.34
C SER A 5 -23.71 -11.94 -7.83
N ILE A 6 -22.47 -12.27 -8.16
CA ILE A 6 -22.01 -12.57 -9.52
C ILE A 6 -21.31 -13.93 -9.57
N THR A 7 -21.41 -14.62 -10.69
CA THR A 7 -20.65 -15.86 -10.93
C THR A 7 -19.31 -15.51 -11.59
N LEU A 8 -18.22 -15.92 -10.97
CA LEU A 8 -16.88 -15.73 -11.52
C LEU A 8 -16.63 -16.67 -12.72
N PRO A 9 -16.05 -16.17 -13.82
CA PRO A 9 -16.07 -16.90 -15.10
C PRO A 9 -15.24 -18.19 -15.10
N LYS A 10 -14.06 -18.19 -14.43
CA LYS A 10 -13.14 -19.35 -14.42
C LYS A 10 -13.50 -20.36 -13.33
N SER A 11 -13.61 -19.91 -12.08
CA SER A 11 -13.84 -20.78 -10.92
C SER A 11 -15.29 -21.21 -10.73
N LYS A 12 -16.22 -20.59 -11.46
CA LYS A 12 -17.69 -20.77 -11.31
C LYS A 12 -18.21 -20.47 -9.89
N ARG A 13 -17.38 -19.85 -9.02
CA ARG A 13 -17.78 -19.47 -7.67
C ARG A 13 -18.68 -18.24 -7.70
N ILE A 14 -19.61 -18.19 -6.75
CA ILE A 14 -20.42 -16.99 -6.50
C ILE A 14 -19.60 -16.04 -5.63
N ALA A 15 -19.49 -14.80 -6.07
CA ALA A 15 -18.85 -13.72 -5.34
C ALA A 15 -19.88 -12.66 -4.97
N THR A 16 -19.89 -12.25 -3.70
CA THR A 16 -20.76 -11.19 -3.20
C THR A 16 -20.05 -9.84 -3.31
N VAL A 17 -20.68 -8.89 -3.98
CA VAL A 17 -20.20 -7.52 -4.13
C VAL A 17 -21.07 -6.60 -3.29
N TYR A 18 -20.45 -5.83 -2.41
CA TYR A 18 -21.12 -4.81 -1.60
C TYR A 18 -21.26 -3.52 -2.39
N LEU A 19 -22.48 -2.99 -2.47
CA LEU A 19 -22.77 -1.72 -3.11
C LEU A 19 -22.71 -0.59 -2.08
N ASP A 20 -21.94 0.43 -2.40
CA ASP A 20 -21.73 1.63 -1.58
C ASP A 20 -22.21 2.85 -2.37
N ARG A 21 -23.49 3.19 -2.22
CA ARG A 21 -24.11 4.31 -2.92
C ARG A 21 -23.81 5.63 -2.25
N LYS A 22 -23.31 6.58 -3.03
CA LYS A 22 -22.95 7.89 -2.51
C LYS A 22 -22.96 8.98 -3.59
N LYS A 23 -22.89 10.23 -3.17
CA LYS A 23 -22.79 11.36 -4.08
C LYS A 23 -21.44 11.37 -4.79
N MET A 24 -21.41 10.85 -6.00
CA MET A 24 -20.21 10.76 -6.86
C MET A 24 -20.61 10.74 -8.34
N LYS A 25 -19.65 11.06 -9.23
CA LYS A 25 -19.89 11.12 -10.69
C LYS A 25 -19.48 9.84 -11.44
N THR A 26 -18.66 8.99 -10.82
CA THR A 26 -18.07 7.81 -11.47
C THR A 26 -18.24 6.58 -10.59
N CYS A 27 -18.36 5.39 -11.20
CA CYS A 27 -18.36 4.12 -10.47
C CYS A 27 -16.91 3.69 -10.17
N ARG A 28 -16.69 3.09 -9.00
CA ARG A 28 -15.39 2.55 -8.59
C ARG A 28 -15.56 1.14 -8.06
N LEU A 29 -14.85 0.19 -8.67
CA LEU A 29 -14.81 -1.20 -8.22
C LEU A 29 -13.48 -1.46 -7.51
N LYS A 30 -13.55 -1.99 -6.29
CA LYS A 30 -12.39 -2.37 -5.47
C LYS A 30 -12.51 -3.79 -4.98
N VAL A 31 -11.43 -4.54 -5.11
CA VAL A 31 -11.24 -5.84 -4.46
C VAL A 31 -10.20 -5.65 -3.37
N TYR A 32 -10.49 -6.15 -2.18
CA TYR A 32 -9.61 -6.01 -1.01
C TYR A 32 -8.88 -7.33 -0.71
N PRO A 33 -7.74 -7.28 -0.01
CA PRO A 33 -6.99 -8.49 0.38
C PRO A 33 -7.80 -9.46 1.24
N ASP A 34 -8.72 -8.97 2.07
CA ASP A 34 -9.70 -9.77 2.84
C ASP A 34 -10.81 -10.39 1.96
N GLN A 35 -10.60 -10.37 0.62
CA GLN A 35 -11.51 -10.85 -0.41
C GLN A 35 -12.85 -10.11 -0.48
N LYS A 36 -13.01 -9.03 0.27
CA LYS A 36 -14.18 -8.15 0.16
C LYS A 36 -14.16 -7.42 -1.18
N ILE A 37 -15.31 -7.41 -1.87
CA ILE A 37 -15.50 -6.69 -3.13
C ILE A 37 -16.47 -5.56 -2.86
N VAL A 38 -16.08 -4.33 -3.17
CA VAL A 38 -16.92 -3.14 -2.97
C VAL A 38 -17.03 -2.36 -4.27
N MET A 39 -18.23 -2.06 -4.68
CA MET A 39 -18.54 -1.16 -5.78
C MET A 39 -19.16 0.12 -5.23
N SER A 40 -18.42 1.23 -5.29
CA SER A 40 -18.97 2.56 -5.00
C SER A 40 -19.57 3.14 -6.26
N LEU A 41 -20.81 3.62 -6.19
CA LEU A 41 -21.59 4.09 -7.35
C LEU A 41 -22.54 5.24 -6.97
N PRO A 42 -22.91 6.12 -7.94
CA PRO A 42 -23.94 7.13 -7.74
C PRO A 42 -25.29 6.53 -7.35
N HIS A 43 -26.10 7.29 -6.61
CA HIS A 43 -27.47 6.84 -6.24
C HIS A 43 -28.37 6.57 -7.46
N SER A 44 -28.13 7.25 -8.59
CA SER A 44 -28.93 7.16 -9.83
C SER A 44 -28.63 5.90 -10.66
N VAL A 45 -27.61 5.11 -10.34
CA VAL A 45 -27.23 3.95 -11.15
C VAL A 45 -28.12 2.75 -10.79
N PRO A 46 -28.85 2.17 -11.77
CA PRO A 46 -29.71 0.98 -11.53
C PRO A 46 -28.90 -0.27 -11.16
N ASN A 47 -29.55 -1.19 -10.43
CA ASN A 47 -28.92 -2.46 -10.04
C ASN A 47 -28.63 -3.37 -11.23
N GLU A 48 -29.47 -3.34 -12.25
CA GLU A 48 -29.30 -4.11 -13.48
C GLU A 48 -28.01 -3.70 -14.20
N TRP A 49 -27.76 -2.39 -14.30
CA TRP A 49 -26.53 -1.87 -14.86
C TRP A 49 -25.31 -2.29 -14.03
N ALA A 50 -25.40 -2.16 -12.71
CA ALA A 50 -24.32 -2.55 -11.80
C ALA A 50 -24.01 -4.06 -11.94
N LYS A 51 -25.03 -4.91 -12.04
CA LYS A 51 -24.89 -6.36 -12.24
C LYS A 51 -24.24 -6.70 -13.58
N SER A 52 -24.68 -6.05 -14.66
CA SER A 52 -24.07 -6.21 -16.00
C SER A 52 -22.59 -5.83 -16.00
N PHE A 53 -22.27 -4.65 -15.47
CA PHE A 53 -20.90 -4.18 -15.33
C PHE A 53 -20.01 -5.13 -14.50
N LEU A 54 -20.51 -5.61 -13.36
CA LEU A 54 -19.79 -6.54 -12.51
C LEU A 54 -19.57 -7.90 -13.19
N THR A 55 -20.53 -8.35 -13.99
CA THR A 55 -20.40 -9.59 -14.79
C THR A 55 -19.32 -9.43 -15.86
N GLU A 56 -19.29 -8.30 -16.57
CA GLU A 56 -18.23 -7.97 -17.54
C GLU A 56 -16.84 -7.95 -16.87
N LYS A 57 -16.75 -7.38 -15.68
CA LYS A 57 -15.49 -7.31 -14.89
C LYS A 57 -15.19 -8.59 -14.11
N GLY A 58 -15.99 -9.62 -14.21
CA GLY A 58 -15.85 -10.88 -13.47
C GLY A 58 -14.47 -11.52 -13.60
N GLY A 59 -13.88 -11.54 -14.81
CA GLY A 59 -12.53 -12.05 -15.03
C GLY A 59 -11.44 -11.23 -14.30
N TRP A 60 -11.58 -9.90 -14.29
CA TRP A 60 -10.68 -9.02 -13.55
C TRP A 60 -10.84 -9.21 -12.03
N ILE A 61 -12.08 -9.28 -11.53
CA ILE A 61 -12.38 -9.56 -10.12
C ILE A 61 -11.73 -10.87 -9.70
N GLU A 62 -11.93 -11.93 -10.48
CA GLU A 62 -11.38 -13.25 -10.18
C GLU A 62 -9.86 -13.26 -10.16
N SER A 63 -9.21 -12.61 -11.13
CA SER A 63 -7.76 -12.45 -11.16
C SER A 63 -7.24 -11.74 -9.90
N LYS A 64 -7.92 -10.67 -9.45
CA LYS A 64 -7.57 -9.97 -8.22
C LYS A 64 -7.78 -10.80 -6.97
N LEU A 65 -8.91 -11.51 -6.87
CA LEU A 65 -9.18 -12.45 -5.76
C LEU A 65 -8.13 -13.57 -5.70
N GLN A 66 -7.70 -14.10 -6.85
CA GLN A 66 -6.66 -15.13 -6.91
C GLN A 66 -5.28 -14.56 -6.54
N SER A 67 -4.95 -13.36 -6.99
CA SER A 67 -3.71 -12.70 -6.57
C SER A 67 -3.68 -12.52 -5.06
N PHE A 68 -4.79 -12.13 -4.43
CA PHE A 68 -4.89 -12.01 -2.98
C PHE A 68 -4.97 -13.36 -2.24
N LYS A 69 -5.40 -14.47 -2.87
CA LYS A 69 -5.38 -15.82 -2.28
C LYS A 69 -3.99 -16.45 -2.26
N LYS A 70 -3.19 -16.14 -3.25
CA LYS A 70 -1.75 -16.49 -3.25
C LYS A 70 -0.99 -15.70 -2.18
N THR A 71 -1.64 -14.70 -1.62
CA THR A 71 -1.23 -13.91 -0.47
C THR A 71 -1.53 -14.69 0.80
N VAL A 72 -0.76 -15.70 1.09
CA VAL A 72 -0.75 -16.32 2.40
C VAL A 72 -0.14 -15.29 3.35
N GLY A 73 -1.00 -14.63 4.13
CA GLY A 73 -0.55 -13.85 5.26
C GLY A 73 -0.73 -12.34 5.18
N TYR A 74 -1.89 -11.82 4.70
CA TYR A 74 -2.40 -10.61 5.31
C TYR A 74 -2.88 -10.94 6.73
N ALA A 75 -2.02 -11.48 7.55
CA ALA A 75 -2.11 -11.42 8.99
C ALA A 75 -1.86 -9.96 9.37
N ALA A 76 -2.93 -9.19 9.34
CA ALA A 76 -2.99 -7.88 9.92
C ALA A 76 -2.77 -8.00 11.42
N THR A 77 -1.71 -8.03 11.93
CA THR A 77 -1.23 -7.97 13.31
C THR A 77 -0.13 -9.00 13.49
N THR A 78 1.03 -8.63 13.09
CA THR A 78 2.18 -9.20 13.74
C THR A 78 2.04 -8.85 15.22
N GLU A 79 1.71 -9.84 16.06
CA GLU A 79 1.87 -9.66 17.49
C GLU A 79 3.32 -9.27 17.73
N ILE A 80 3.53 -8.23 18.50
CA ILE A 80 4.88 -7.77 18.81
C ILE A 80 5.29 -8.48 20.08
N LYS A 81 6.00 -9.59 19.93
CA LYS A 81 6.50 -10.44 21.02
C LYS A 81 7.99 -10.72 20.83
N ASN A 82 8.67 -11.06 21.90
CA ASN A 82 10.06 -11.52 21.85
C ASN A 82 10.24 -12.66 20.86
N GLY A 83 11.22 -12.53 19.95
CA GLY A 83 11.56 -13.54 18.95
C GLY A 83 10.69 -13.50 17.68
N TYR A 84 9.59 -12.75 17.65
CA TYR A 84 8.83 -12.51 16.42
C TYR A 84 9.60 -11.54 15.50
N SER A 85 9.36 -11.60 14.21
CA SER A 85 10.02 -10.73 13.25
C SER A 85 9.06 -9.92 12.40
N ILE A 86 9.57 -8.81 11.88
CA ILE A 86 8.94 -7.99 10.85
C ILE A 86 9.98 -7.66 9.78
N LYS A 87 9.57 -7.59 8.53
CA LYS A 87 10.47 -7.11 7.48
C LYS A 87 10.67 -5.60 7.58
N MET A 88 11.93 -5.17 7.42
CA MET A 88 12.31 -3.78 7.24
C MET A 88 13.41 -3.71 6.17
N PHE A 89 13.18 -2.96 5.12
CA PHE A 89 14.06 -2.89 3.93
C PHE A 89 14.36 -4.27 3.31
N GLY A 90 13.40 -5.21 3.42
CA GLY A 90 13.51 -6.58 2.92
C GLY A 90 14.22 -7.56 3.87
N GLU A 91 14.80 -7.09 4.97
CA GLU A 91 15.45 -7.91 5.99
C GLU A 91 14.49 -8.23 7.14
N ASP A 92 14.61 -9.45 7.70
CA ASP A 92 13.85 -9.83 8.88
C ASP A 92 14.48 -9.20 10.13
N MET A 93 13.70 -8.37 10.81
CA MET A 93 14.06 -7.70 12.07
C MET A 93 13.35 -8.38 13.23
N ILE A 94 14.09 -8.84 14.21
CA ILE A 94 13.58 -9.58 15.38
C ILE A 94 13.20 -8.59 16.48
N PHE A 95 12.04 -8.76 17.08
CA PHE A 95 11.63 -7.95 18.24
C PHE A 95 12.25 -8.45 19.54
N VAL A 96 12.79 -7.51 20.31
CA VAL A 96 13.22 -7.71 21.69
C VAL A 96 12.49 -6.69 22.56
N LEU A 97 11.62 -7.20 23.44
CA LEU A 97 10.85 -6.41 24.40
C LEU A 97 11.53 -6.47 25.76
N THR A 98 11.74 -5.30 26.35
CA THR A 98 12.36 -5.17 27.68
C THR A 98 11.52 -4.24 28.54
N GLN A 99 11.33 -4.62 29.81
CA GLN A 99 10.70 -3.73 30.77
C GLN A 99 11.67 -2.62 31.19
N CYS A 100 11.22 -1.37 31.17
CA CYS A 100 12.04 -0.23 31.55
C CYS A 100 11.18 1.00 31.91
N ASP A 101 11.76 1.92 32.66
CA ASP A 101 11.09 3.16 33.06
C ASP A 101 11.05 4.19 31.94
N LYS A 102 12.10 4.25 31.11
CA LYS A 102 12.19 5.18 29.96
C LYS A 102 11.83 4.47 28.68
N GLU A 103 10.65 4.79 28.18
CA GLU A 103 10.14 4.18 26.94
C GLU A 103 10.92 4.62 25.73
N GLN A 104 11.40 3.68 24.95
CA GLN A 104 12.10 3.92 23.68
C GLN A 104 11.97 2.74 22.73
N VAL A 105 12.02 3.04 21.43
CA VAL A 105 12.13 2.04 20.37
C VAL A 105 13.29 2.42 19.48
N TYR A 106 14.16 1.46 19.20
CA TYR A 106 15.31 1.65 18.31
C TYR A 106 15.65 0.34 17.60
N SER A 107 16.44 0.43 16.53
CA SER A 107 16.98 -0.75 15.85
C SER A 107 18.49 -0.81 15.98
N GLU A 108 19.01 -2.01 16.18
CA GLU A 108 20.44 -2.29 16.20
C GLU A 108 20.67 -3.62 15.47
N GLY A 109 21.51 -3.59 14.42
CA GLY A 109 21.68 -4.75 13.55
C GLY A 109 20.34 -5.24 13.00
N ARG A 110 20.01 -6.51 13.22
CA ARG A 110 18.74 -7.13 12.82
C ARG A 110 17.71 -7.20 13.96
N THR A 111 17.80 -6.32 14.92
CA THR A 111 16.94 -6.32 16.09
C THR A 111 16.21 -4.98 16.24
N ILE A 112 14.92 -5.06 16.58
CA ILE A 112 14.13 -3.91 17.02
C ILE A 112 13.89 -4.06 18.52
N HIS A 113 14.51 -3.18 19.28
CA HIS A 113 14.38 -3.10 20.72
C HIS A 113 13.19 -2.22 21.09
N ILE A 114 12.27 -2.75 21.89
CA ILE A 114 11.12 -2.04 22.43
C ILE A 114 11.24 -2.07 23.96
N CYS A 115 11.72 -0.97 24.51
CA CYS A 115 11.85 -0.76 25.93
C CYS A 115 10.62 -0.01 26.40
N CYS A 116 9.79 -0.61 27.28
CA CYS A 116 8.54 -0.02 27.73
C CYS A 116 8.16 -0.47 29.14
N ARG A 117 7.28 0.30 29.79
CA ARG A 117 6.84 0.03 31.18
C ARG A 117 5.94 -1.20 31.27
N MET A 118 5.17 -1.49 30.21
CA MET A 118 4.17 -2.56 30.19
C MET A 118 4.36 -3.46 28.97
N PRO A 119 5.38 -4.33 28.94
CA PRO A 119 5.67 -5.18 27.76
C PRO A 119 4.56 -6.20 27.46
N ASP A 120 3.74 -6.57 28.43
CA ASP A 120 2.61 -7.48 28.25
C ASP A 120 1.37 -6.78 27.66
N ASN A 121 1.30 -5.45 27.70
CA ASN A 121 0.21 -4.69 27.10
C ASN A 121 0.46 -4.50 25.59
N GLN A 122 -0.10 -5.39 24.78
CA GLN A 122 0.07 -5.41 23.33
C GLN A 122 -0.39 -4.12 22.63
N GLU A 123 -1.42 -3.45 23.13
CA GLU A 123 -1.90 -2.19 22.54
C GLU A 123 -0.87 -1.08 22.76
N HIS A 124 -0.32 -1.01 23.98
CA HIS A 124 0.72 -0.05 24.33
C HIS A 124 2.01 -0.29 23.52
N VAL A 125 2.49 -1.53 23.47
CA VAL A 125 3.67 -1.93 22.69
C VAL A 125 3.48 -1.60 21.21
N LYS A 126 2.32 -1.92 20.65
CA LYS A 126 1.97 -1.63 19.27
C LYS A 126 1.98 -0.13 18.98
N LYS A 127 1.46 0.70 19.88
CA LYS A 127 1.46 2.16 19.74
C LYS A 127 2.89 2.73 19.71
N LEU A 128 3.75 2.27 20.62
CA LEU A 128 5.16 2.67 20.64
C LEU A 128 5.88 2.29 19.36
N PHE A 129 5.73 1.04 18.94
CA PHE A 129 6.32 0.55 17.70
C PHE A 129 5.81 1.32 16.47
N GLU A 130 4.51 1.53 16.32
CA GLU A 130 3.94 2.23 15.18
C GLU A 130 4.39 3.69 15.09
N ASN A 131 4.58 4.36 16.22
CA ASN A 131 5.11 5.71 16.27
C ASN A 131 6.57 5.76 15.78
N TRP A 132 7.39 4.83 16.26
CA TRP A 132 8.77 4.70 15.82
C TRP A 132 8.85 4.34 14.33
N TRP A 133 8.10 3.32 13.90
CA TRP A 133 8.04 2.88 12.51
C TRP A 133 7.65 4.01 11.55
N ARG A 134 6.67 4.82 11.95
CA ARG A 134 6.26 6.00 11.17
C ARG A 134 7.37 7.02 11.02
N LYS A 135 8.16 7.24 12.05
CA LYS A 135 9.33 8.13 12.00
C LYS A 135 10.38 7.59 11.03
N GLN A 136 10.68 6.28 11.12
CA GLN A 136 11.61 5.61 10.20
C GLN A 136 11.11 5.71 8.75
N ALA A 137 9.85 5.35 8.52
CA ALA A 137 9.25 5.43 7.19
C ALA A 137 9.29 6.86 6.61
N LYS A 138 8.96 7.86 7.44
CA LYS A 138 8.99 9.25 6.99
C LYS A 138 10.41 9.71 6.65
N SER A 139 11.38 9.35 7.47
CA SER A 139 12.80 9.73 7.27
C SER A 139 13.33 9.18 5.95
N ILE A 140 13.23 7.87 5.74
CA ILE A 140 13.75 7.23 4.53
C ILE A 140 13.00 7.68 3.27
N LEU A 141 11.68 7.84 3.33
CA LEU A 141 10.90 8.27 2.18
C LEU A 141 11.19 9.72 1.77
N ILE A 142 11.45 10.61 2.73
CA ILE A 142 11.95 11.97 2.43
C ILE A 142 13.30 11.91 1.75
N GLU A 143 14.23 11.07 2.25
CA GLU A 143 15.54 10.86 1.64
C GLU A 143 15.41 10.35 0.20
N ARG A 144 14.55 9.33 -0.03
CA ARG A 144 14.35 8.77 -1.37
C ARG A 144 13.64 9.76 -2.32
N VAL A 145 12.70 10.56 -1.81
CA VAL A 145 12.11 11.65 -2.59
C VAL A 145 13.17 12.67 -3.00
N ARG A 146 14.04 13.09 -2.09
CA ARG A 146 15.15 14.02 -2.42
C ARG A 146 16.12 13.44 -3.44
N TYR A 147 16.41 12.15 -3.37
CA TYR A 147 17.27 11.45 -4.33
C TYR A 147 16.70 11.46 -5.75
N TRP A 148 15.38 11.20 -5.89
CA TRP A 148 14.72 11.12 -7.19
C TRP A 148 14.17 12.46 -7.68
N TYR A 149 14.03 13.45 -6.81
CA TYR A 149 13.43 14.76 -7.12
C TYR A 149 14.08 15.51 -8.30
N PRO A 150 15.44 15.53 -8.49
CA PRO A 150 16.07 16.24 -9.60
C PRO A 150 15.53 15.83 -10.98
N ILE A 151 14.97 14.63 -11.10
CA ILE A 151 14.39 14.14 -12.36
C ILE A 151 13.15 14.94 -12.76
N VAL A 152 12.37 15.44 -11.81
CA VAL A 152 11.14 16.20 -12.05
C VAL A 152 11.33 17.70 -11.82
N GLU A 153 12.27 18.12 -10.99
CA GLU A 153 12.62 19.51 -10.69
C GLU A 153 12.90 20.32 -11.94
N LYS A 154 13.66 19.76 -12.89
CA LYS A 154 14.01 20.38 -14.18
C LYS A 154 12.81 20.72 -15.07
N TYR A 155 11.63 20.21 -14.73
CA TYR A 155 10.36 20.51 -15.38
C TYR A 155 9.48 21.47 -14.56
N GLY A 156 10.05 22.13 -13.54
CA GLY A 156 9.35 23.12 -12.74
C GLY A 156 8.47 22.54 -11.62
N VAL A 157 8.63 21.25 -11.28
CA VAL A 157 7.93 20.65 -10.14
C VAL A 157 8.60 21.11 -8.85
N GLU A 158 7.86 21.71 -7.93
CA GLU A 158 8.36 22.06 -6.60
C GLU A 158 8.55 20.80 -5.73
N MET A 159 9.44 20.88 -4.71
CA MET A 159 9.65 19.79 -3.77
C MET A 159 8.34 19.43 -3.04
N PRO A 160 7.81 18.22 -3.20
CA PRO A 160 6.53 17.87 -2.63
C PRO A 160 6.61 17.64 -1.12
N LYS A 161 5.50 17.90 -0.43
CA LYS A 161 5.31 17.50 0.96
C LYS A 161 5.15 15.98 1.05
N VAL A 162 5.94 15.35 1.92
CA VAL A 162 5.90 13.89 2.11
C VAL A 162 5.09 13.54 3.36
N SER A 163 4.13 12.64 3.20
CA SER A 163 3.35 12.08 4.30
C SER A 163 3.30 10.55 4.26
N VAL A 164 3.04 9.95 5.43
CA VAL A 164 2.96 8.48 5.59
C VAL A 164 1.63 8.12 6.23
N ARG A 165 0.86 7.25 5.57
CA ARG A 165 -0.44 6.77 6.05
C ARG A 165 -0.58 5.26 5.89
N LYS A 166 -1.35 4.61 6.75
CA LYS A 166 -1.78 3.21 6.51
C LYS A 166 -2.77 3.21 5.36
N MET A 167 -2.41 2.58 4.25
CA MET A 167 -3.25 2.45 3.07
C MET A 167 -3.52 0.97 2.79
N LYS A 168 -4.77 0.65 2.39
CA LYS A 168 -5.19 -0.75 2.17
C LYS A 168 -4.89 -1.26 0.76
N THR A 169 -4.80 -0.37 -0.24
CA THR A 169 -4.80 -0.76 -1.66
C THR A 169 -3.76 -0.04 -2.51
N LEU A 170 -3.00 0.88 -1.94
CA LEU A 170 -2.03 1.69 -2.65
C LEU A 170 -0.69 1.72 -1.90
N TRP A 171 0.40 1.80 -2.64
CA TRP A 171 1.73 2.02 -2.09
C TRP A 171 2.06 3.50 -1.94
N GLY A 172 1.53 4.31 -2.84
CA GLY A 172 1.66 5.74 -2.84
C GLY A 172 0.47 6.43 -3.47
N SER A 173 0.42 7.73 -3.37
CA SER A 173 -0.47 8.61 -4.11
C SER A 173 0.12 10.00 -4.22
N CYS A 174 0.03 10.58 -5.41
CA CYS A 174 0.40 11.96 -5.70
C CYS A 174 -0.84 12.86 -5.69
N SER A 175 -0.70 14.05 -5.15
CA SER A 175 -1.68 15.14 -5.24
C SER A 175 -0.99 16.37 -5.82
N VAL A 176 -1.15 16.58 -7.12
CA VAL A 176 -0.58 17.73 -7.83
C VAL A 176 -1.11 19.04 -7.23
N ALA A 177 -2.42 19.11 -6.99
CA ALA A 177 -3.07 20.32 -6.45
C ALA A 177 -2.57 20.76 -5.06
N HIS A 178 -2.05 19.80 -4.26
CA HIS A 178 -1.54 20.06 -2.92
C HIS A 178 -0.01 19.97 -2.82
N GLN A 179 0.68 19.80 -3.94
CA GLN A 179 2.13 19.57 -3.99
C GLN A 179 2.57 18.55 -2.92
N ALA A 180 1.94 17.37 -2.94
CA ALA A 180 2.12 16.38 -1.88
C ALA A 180 2.14 14.95 -2.43
N VAL A 181 2.99 14.13 -1.83
CA VAL A 181 3.00 12.69 -2.00
C VAL A 181 2.71 12.00 -0.67
N THR A 182 1.88 10.97 -0.71
CA THR A 182 1.57 10.16 0.46
C THR A 182 2.00 8.73 0.18
N PHE A 183 2.80 8.14 1.08
CA PHE A 183 3.26 6.77 0.96
C PHE A 183 2.61 5.87 2.00
N ASN A 184 2.51 4.59 1.66
CA ASN A 184 2.00 3.59 2.58
C ASN A 184 2.96 3.36 3.74
N PHE A 185 2.42 3.34 4.96
CA PHE A 185 3.12 3.04 6.21
C PHE A 185 3.94 1.72 6.14
N TYR A 186 3.45 0.74 5.38
CA TYR A 186 4.12 -0.56 5.24
C TYR A 186 5.15 -0.61 4.10
N LEU A 187 5.32 0.45 3.32
CA LEU A 187 6.22 0.46 2.16
C LEU A 187 7.68 0.16 2.54
N ILE A 188 8.13 0.59 3.73
CA ILE A 188 9.51 0.34 4.19
C ILE A 188 9.78 -1.12 4.61
N LYS A 189 8.78 -2.01 4.54
CA LYS A 189 9.03 -3.45 4.61
C LYS A 189 9.71 -3.96 3.33
N ALA A 190 9.45 -3.32 2.19
CA ALA A 190 10.03 -3.69 0.91
C ALA A 190 11.53 -3.33 0.84
N ARG A 191 12.27 -4.02 -0.05
CA ARG A 191 13.66 -3.67 -0.35
C ARG A 191 13.76 -2.30 -1.00
N MET A 192 14.91 -1.64 -0.82
CA MET A 192 15.14 -0.27 -1.30
C MET A 192 14.82 -0.07 -2.79
N PRO A 193 15.19 -0.96 -3.73
CA PRO A 193 14.83 -0.77 -5.14
C PRO A 193 13.33 -0.66 -5.39
N TYR A 194 12.50 -1.34 -4.60
CA TYR A 194 11.05 -1.31 -4.75
C TYR A 194 10.44 -0.06 -4.11
N ILE A 195 11.04 0.43 -3.02
CA ILE A 195 10.71 1.74 -2.43
C ILE A 195 10.99 2.84 -3.47
N ASP A 196 12.16 2.79 -4.12
CA ASP A 196 12.55 3.73 -5.16
C ASP A 196 11.59 3.74 -6.34
N TYR A 197 11.11 2.56 -6.75
CA TYR A 197 10.10 2.46 -7.80
C TYR A 197 8.83 3.22 -7.43
N VAL A 198 8.31 3.03 -6.21
CA VAL A 198 7.10 3.73 -5.78
C VAL A 198 7.34 5.23 -5.67
N VAL A 199 8.50 5.64 -5.13
CA VAL A 199 8.85 7.06 -5.00
C VAL A 199 8.92 7.73 -6.38
N LEU A 200 9.64 7.13 -7.34
CA LEU A 200 9.73 7.67 -8.68
C LEU A 200 8.36 7.69 -9.38
N LEU A 201 7.57 6.62 -9.23
CA LEU A 201 6.22 6.54 -9.79
C LEU A 201 5.35 7.74 -9.35
N GLU A 202 5.35 8.04 -8.05
CA GLU A 202 4.56 9.14 -7.50
C GLU A 202 5.11 10.52 -7.91
N LEU A 203 6.42 10.67 -8.08
CA LEU A 203 7.01 11.90 -8.60
C LEU A 203 6.66 12.13 -10.06
N VAL A 204 6.64 11.09 -10.90
CA VAL A 204 6.26 11.19 -12.32
C VAL A 204 4.81 11.65 -12.49
N HIS A 205 3.94 11.41 -11.52
CA HIS A 205 2.57 11.89 -11.55
C HIS A 205 2.42 13.42 -11.49
N PHE A 206 3.44 14.16 -11.05
CA PHE A 206 3.44 15.62 -11.16
C PHE A 206 3.53 16.09 -12.62
N LEU A 207 4.17 15.31 -13.49
CA LEU A 207 4.30 15.60 -14.93
C LEU A 207 3.18 14.97 -15.74
N TYR A 208 2.78 13.76 -15.40
CA TYR A 208 1.79 12.95 -16.11
C TYR A 208 0.76 12.38 -15.12
N PRO A 209 -0.39 13.04 -14.93
CA PRO A 209 -1.41 12.62 -13.96
C PRO A 209 -1.98 11.22 -14.21
N ASN A 210 -1.94 10.76 -15.47
CA ASN A 210 -2.46 9.46 -15.88
C ASN A 210 -1.33 8.53 -16.34
N HIS A 211 -1.53 7.22 -16.20
CA HIS A 211 -0.60 6.19 -16.66
C HIS A 211 -0.65 6.04 -18.21
N SER A 212 -0.36 7.12 -18.92
CA SER A 212 -0.31 7.20 -20.38
C SER A 212 0.97 6.57 -20.95
N LYS A 213 1.08 6.49 -22.30
CA LYS A 213 2.32 6.09 -22.96
C LYS A 213 3.50 7.00 -22.57
N HIS A 214 3.26 8.30 -22.45
CA HIS A 214 4.29 9.28 -22.05
C HIS A 214 4.76 9.06 -20.61
N PHE A 215 3.82 8.75 -19.68
CA PHE A 215 4.15 8.38 -18.32
C PHE A 215 5.11 7.18 -18.27
N TYR A 216 4.74 6.09 -18.95
CA TYR A 216 5.57 4.87 -18.93
C TYR A 216 6.89 5.04 -19.73
N ALA A 217 6.91 5.84 -20.80
CA ALA A 217 8.15 6.16 -21.50
C ALA A 217 9.10 6.94 -20.57
N PHE A 218 8.59 7.95 -19.87
CA PHE A 218 9.38 8.72 -18.92
C PHE A 218 9.91 7.83 -17.78
N LEU A 219 9.06 7.00 -17.20
CA LEU A 219 9.45 6.06 -16.14
C LEU A 219 10.53 5.08 -16.63
N SER A 220 10.37 4.52 -17.86
CA SER A 220 11.33 3.58 -18.43
C SER A 220 12.70 4.20 -18.73
N ASN A 221 12.74 5.48 -19.08
CA ASN A 221 14.01 6.18 -19.33
C ASN A 221 14.83 6.37 -18.03
N HIS A 222 14.17 6.47 -16.87
CA HIS A 222 14.84 6.71 -15.58
C HIS A 222 14.95 5.45 -14.73
N MET A 223 14.14 4.45 -14.99
CA MET A 223 14.12 3.17 -14.29
C MET A 223 13.73 2.06 -15.29
N PRO A 224 14.65 1.57 -16.11
CA PRO A 224 14.32 0.59 -17.17
C PRO A 224 13.71 -0.70 -16.66
N ASP A 225 14.08 -1.12 -15.45
CA ASP A 225 13.63 -2.33 -14.76
C ASP A 225 12.35 -2.15 -13.92
N TRP A 226 11.62 -1.01 -14.11
CA TRP A 226 10.43 -0.71 -13.31
C TRP A 226 9.34 -1.79 -13.37
N LYS A 227 9.22 -2.53 -14.48
CA LYS A 227 8.22 -3.60 -14.63
C LYS A 227 8.52 -4.77 -13.70
N GLU A 228 9.80 -5.14 -13.58
CA GLU A 228 10.26 -6.18 -12.68
C GLU A 228 10.05 -5.75 -11.22
N ARG A 229 10.46 -4.52 -10.87
CA ARG A 229 10.25 -3.96 -9.52
C ARG A 229 8.77 -3.93 -9.15
N LYS A 230 7.91 -3.50 -10.07
CA LYS A 230 6.46 -3.53 -9.90
C LYS A 230 5.96 -4.95 -9.67
N PHE A 231 6.40 -5.91 -10.49
CA PHE A 231 5.99 -7.30 -10.38
C PHE A 231 6.35 -7.88 -9.02
N VAL A 232 7.61 -7.72 -8.58
CA VAL A 232 8.06 -8.21 -7.27
C VAL A 232 7.30 -7.54 -6.14
N LEU A 233 7.17 -6.20 -6.18
CA LEU A 233 6.42 -5.47 -5.16
C LEU A 233 4.95 -5.93 -5.10
N ASP A 234 4.29 -6.13 -6.24
CA ASP A 234 2.92 -6.63 -6.29
C ASP A 234 2.80 -8.06 -5.72
N GLN A 235 3.86 -8.90 -5.82
CA GLN A 235 3.91 -10.22 -5.19
C GLN A 235 4.18 -10.12 -3.68
N ASP A 236 5.11 -9.26 -3.27
CA ASP A 236 5.50 -9.09 -1.86
C ASP A 236 4.37 -8.47 -1.03
N VAL A 237 3.60 -7.53 -1.58
CA VAL A 237 2.37 -6.99 -0.97
C VAL A 237 1.40 -8.07 -0.64
N VAL A 238 1.38 -8.98 -1.55
CA VAL A 238 0.55 -10.16 -1.53
C VAL A 238 1.01 -11.11 -0.42
N HIS A 239 2.29 -11.14 -0.06
CA HIS A 239 2.87 -12.04 0.94
C HIS A 239 3.06 -11.45 2.34
N GLY A 240 2.38 -10.36 2.67
CA GLY A 240 2.35 -9.85 4.05
C GLY A 240 3.48 -8.90 4.40
N LEU A 241 3.84 -8.05 3.45
CA LEU A 241 4.55 -6.83 3.85
C LEU A 241 3.76 -6.09 4.91
#